data_9ffafe071c2f486b44c9df1acd55b0b5
#
_entry.id   9ffafe071c2f486b44c9df1acd55b0b5
#
_cell.length_a   1.000
_cell.length_b   1.000
_cell.length_c   1.000
_cell.angle_alpha   90.00
_cell.angle_beta   90.00
_cell.angle_gamma   90.00
#
_symmetry.space_group_name_H-M   'P 1'
#
loop_
_entity.id
_entity.type
_entity.pdbx_description
1 polymer ?
#
loop_
_entity_poly.entity_id
_entity_poly.type
_entity_poly.pdbx_seq_one_letter_code
_entity_poly.pdbx_strand_id
1 'polypeptide(L)'
;MSSSVGTSAIDLYWLPLGAGGHSVRLNGRIFEWVAARIEHRDRCDLYHSALEVRGREGRFVIEQAPAWSEGGERGVVAVGSVGTRAAGRVQLFRYEIRRWRDGVIPDVAEAVESPRRLSDDADCARRLLELVPQVPTPVWGRDELHTGEMWNSNSLISWLIARSGLDVDSVARPTGGRAPGWRAGIVVAHREQAKAAPATTAGSG
;
A
#
# COMPACT_ATOMS: atom_id res chain seq x y z
N MET A 1 -22.75 27.81 14.57
CA MET A 1 -22.61 26.39 14.22
C MET A 1 -21.11 26.10 14.17
N SER A 2 -20.57 25.56 15.25
CA SER A 2 -19.15 25.25 15.35
C SER A 2 -18.88 24.00 14.54
N SER A 3 -18.28 24.17 13.35
CA SER A 3 -17.76 23.03 12.61
C SER A 3 -16.63 22.41 13.43
N SER A 4 -16.86 21.23 13.99
CA SER A 4 -15.79 20.43 14.56
C SER A 4 -14.80 20.16 13.43
N VAL A 5 -13.68 20.86 13.44
CA VAL A 5 -12.54 20.53 12.60
C VAL A 5 -12.10 19.15 13.05
N GLY A 6 -12.51 18.13 12.32
CA GLY A 6 -12.10 16.76 12.55
C GLY A 6 -10.57 16.71 12.56
N THR A 7 -9.99 16.15 13.60
CA THR A 7 -8.52 16.00 13.72
C THR A 7 -8.02 15.21 12.54
N SER A 8 -7.06 15.79 11.79
CA SER A 8 -6.38 15.07 10.71
C SER A 8 -5.66 13.85 11.26
N ALA A 9 -5.59 12.81 10.48
CA ALA A 9 -4.92 11.57 10.88
C ALA A 9 -4.52 10.74 9.67
N ILE A 10 -3.41 10.03 9.79
CA ILE A 10 -2.99 8.96 8.88
C ILE A 10 -2.79 7.72 9.74
N ASP A 11 -3.64 6.73 9.55
CA ASP A 11 -3.65 5.48 10.28
C ASP A 11 -3.32 4.30 9.35
N LEU A 12 -2.33 3.50 9.73
CA LEU A 12 -1.93 2.29 9.02
C LEU A 12 -2.62 1.07 9.65
N TYR A 13 -3.12 0.20 8.79
CA TYR A 13 -3.70 -1.09 9.17
C TYR A 13 -2.89 -2.23 8.58
N TRP A 14 -2.56 -3.22 9.41
CA TRP A 14 -1.99 -4.49 9.03
C TRP A 14 -3.07 -5.56 9.07
N LEU A 15 -3.33 -6.19 7.96
CA LEU A 15 -4.39 -7.17 7.79
C LEU A 15 -3.78 -8.52 7.43
N PRO A 16 -4.14 -9.61 8.12
CA PRO A 16 -3.66 -10.94 7.77
C PRO A 16 -4.00 -11.28 6.31
N LEU A 17 -3.03 -11.80 5.56
CA LEU A 17 -3.24 -12.14 4.18
C LEU A 17 -4.26 -13.28 4.08
N GLY A 18 -5.42 -12.99 3.45
CA GLY A 18 -6.53 -13.93 3.35
C GLY A 18 -7.63 -13.74 4.39
N ALA A 19 -7.60 -12.68 5.16
CA ALA A 19 -8.80 -12.15 5.78
C ALA A 19 -9.86 -11.97 4.66
N GLY A 20 -11.09 -12.44 4.87
CA GLY A 20 -12.22 -12.25 3.92
C GLY A 20 -12.36 -13.21 2.74
N GLY A 21 -11.43 -14.15 2.49
CA GLY A 21 -11.62 -15.10 1.38
C GLY A 21 -10.77 -16.36 1.44
N HIS A 22 -11.40 -17.52 1.29
CA HIS A 22 -10.71 -18.82 1.32
C HIS A 22 -9.61 -18.94 0.26
N SER A 23 -9.82 -18.43 -0.95
CA SER A 23 -8.87 -18.51 -2.07
C SER A 23 -7.63 -17.62 -1.86
N VAL A 24 -7.81 -16.43 -1.30
CA VAL A 24 -6.71 -15.51 -1.01
C VAL A 24 -5.86 -16.05 0.16
N ARG A 25 -6.53 -16.59 1.18
CA ARG A 25 -5.87 -17.25 2.33
C ARG A 25 -5.05 -18.47 1.90
N LEU A 26 -5.57 -19.28 0.99
CA LEU A 26 -4.86 -20.43 0.47
C LEU A 26 -3.62 -20.03 -0.34
N ASN A 27 -3.76 -19.08 -1.25
CA ASN A 27 -2.64 -18.57 -2.06
C ASN A 27 -1.55 -17.92 -1.21
N GLY A 28 -1.92 -17.13 -0.20
CA GLY A 28 -0.97 -16.56 0.75
C GLY A 28 -0.21 -17.62 1.54
N ARG A 29 -0.88 -18.65 2.00
CA ARG A 29 -0.24 -19.79 2.73
C ARG A 29 0.66 -20.62 1.83
N ILE A 30 0.30 -20.84 0.57
CA ILE A 30 1.13 -21.55 -0.42
C ILE A 30 2.37 -20.70 -0.72
N PHE A 31 2.20 -19.40 -0.97
CA PHE A 31 3.31 -18.48 -1.22
C PHE A 31 4.30 -18.51 -0.04
N GLU A 32 3.81 -18.34 1.19
CA GLU A 32 4.66 -18.36 2.37
C GLU A 32 5.35 -19.72 2.59
N TRP A 33 4.66 -20.82 2.32
CA TRP A 33 5.27 -22.15 2.41
C TRP A 33 6.44 -22.31 1.45
N VAL A 34 6.28 -21.85 0.19
CA VAL A 34 7.35 -21.89 -0.83
C VAL A 34 8.50 -20.95 -0.43
N ALA A 35 8.18 -19.72 -0.04
CA ALA A 35 9.17 -18.73 0.34
C ALA A 35 9.98 -19.18 1.57
N ALA A 36 9.34 -19.65 2.62
CA ALA A 36 9.99 -20.15 3.83
C ALA A 36 10.92 -21.34 3.53
N ARG A 37 10.48 -22.23 2.61
CA ARG A 37 11.31 -23.38 2.21
C ARG A 37 12.53 -22.99 1.39
N ILE A 38 12.41 -22.01 0.50
CA ILE A 38 13.53 -21.46 -0.29
C ILE A 38 14.50 -20.71 0.62
N GLU A 39 13.98 -19.95 1.56
CA GLU A 39 14.78 -19.13 2.50
C GLU A 39 15.29 -19.93 3.71
N HIS A 40 14.95 -21.24 3.82
CA HIS A 40 15.36 -22.13 4.93
C HIS A 40 15.00 -21.55 6.31
N ARG A 41 13.81 -21.02 6.46
CA ARG A 41 13.29 -20.43 7.71
C ARG A 41 11.92 -21.01 8.07
N ASP A 42 11.48 -20.76 9.29
CA ASP A 42 10.13 -21.09 9.73
C ASP A 42 9.08 -20.24 8.99
N ARG A 43 7.87 -20.79 8.88
CA ARG A 43 6.73 -20.06 8.35
C ARG A 43 6.32 -18.95 9.31
N CYS A 44 5.88 -17.84 8.76
CA CYS A 44 5.34 -16.72 9.51
C CYS A 44 4.04 -16.22 8.89
N ASP A 45 3.32 -15.41 9.63
CA ASP A 45 2.13 -14.75 9.12
C ASP A 45 2.50 -13.70 8.07
N LEU A 46 1.69 -13.63 7.02
CA LEU A 46 1.81 -12.62 5.98
C LEU A 46 0.73 -11.57 6.16
N TYR A 47 1.13 -10.32 6.05
CA TYR A 47 0.25 -9.17 6.17
C TYR A 47 0.22 -8.37 4.88
N HIS A 48 -0.94 -7.84 4.56
CA HIS A 48 -1.09 -6.73 3.63
C HIS A 48 -1.47 -5.47 4.40
N SER A 49 -1.38 -4.31 3.75
CA SER A 49 -1.59 -3.03 4.39
C SER A 49 -2.62 -2.17 3.67
N ALA A 50 -3.31 -1.35 4.45
CA ALA A 50 -4.21 -0.30 4.00
C ALA A 50 -4.00 0.96 4.85
N LEU A 51 -4.41 2.12 4.33
CA LEU A 51 -4.42 3.37 5.10
C LEU A 51 -5.84 3.89 5.27
N GLU A 52 -6.11 4.43 6.45
CA GLU A 52 -7.21 5.37 6.66
C GLU A 52 -6.61 6.76 6.81
N VAL A 53 -7.07 7.70 5.98
CA VAL A 53 -6.61 9.08 5.99
C VAL A 53 -7.78 9.99 6.29
N ARG A 54 -7.68 10.77 7.35
CA ARG A 54 -8.63 11.82 7.72
C ARG A 54 -8.01 13.18 7.46
N GLY A 55 -8.71 14.01 6.76
CA GLY A 55 -8.28 15.38 6.45
C GLY A 55 -9.48 16.33 6.36
N ARG A 56 -9.25 17.55 5.93
CA ARG A 56 -10.31 18.57 5.75
C ARG A 56 -11.39 18.14 4.75
N GLU A 57 -11.02 17.30 3.77
CA GLU A 57 -11.91 16.82 2.71
C GLU A 57 -12.77 15.62 3.13
N GLY A 58 -12.53 15.09 4.34
CA GLY A 58 -13.23 13.93 4.88
C GLY A 58 -12.30 12.76 5.21
N ARG A 59 -12.89 11.58 5.33
CA ARG A 59 -12.22 10.32 5.61
C ARG A 59 -12.08 9.50 4.31
N PHE A 60 -10.90 8.94 4.07
CA PHE A 60 -10.60 8.12 2.91
C PHE A 60 -9.91 6.83 3.33
N VAL A 61 -10.28 5.74 2.68
CA VAL A 61 -9.54 4.48 2.73
C VAL A 61 -8.71 4.36 1.46
N ILE A 62 -7.42 4.05 1.62
CA ILE A 62 -6.49 3.81 0.53
C ILE A 62 -6.12 2.34 0.55
N GLU A 63 -6.43 1.64 -0.54
CA GLU A 63 -6.16 0.21 -0.67
C GLU A 63 -5.83 -0.18 -2.12
N GLN A 64 -5.19 -1.33 -2.27
CA GLN A 64 -5.06 -2.03 -3.54
C GLN A 64 -5.88 -3.32 -3.44
N ALA A 65 -6.85 -3.47 -4.33
CA ALA A 65 -7.80 -4.58 -4.33
C ALA A 65 -7.99 -5.16 -5.72
N PRO A 66 -8.45 -6.41 -5.83
CA PRO A 66 -8.86 -6.98 -7.12
C PRO A 66 -10.01 -6.20 -7.75
N ALA A 67 -9.99 -6.04 -9.09
CA ALA A 67 -11.00 -5.27 -9.82
C ALA A 67 -12.39 -5.93 -9.89
N TRP A 68 -12.51 -7.20 -9.52
CA TRP A 68 -13.80 -7.94 -9.52
C TRP A 68 -14.52 -7.93 -8.16
N SER A 69 -13.95 -7.28 -7.14
CA SER A 69 -14.63 -7.20 -5.84
C SER A 69 -15.94 -6.42 -5.97
N GLU A 70 -17.05 -7.03 -5.51
CA GLU A 70 -18.40 -6.48 -5.60
C GLU A 70 -18.55 -5.13 -4.88
N GLY A 71 -19.36 -4.23 -5.49
CA GLY A 71 -19.83 -3.00 -4.86
C GLY A 71 -19.41 -1.72 -5.60
N GLY A 72 -20.33 -0.75 -5.66
CA GLY A 72 -20.34 0.54 -6.32
C GLY A 72 -19.06 1.37 -6.47
N GLU A 73 -19.19 2.65 -6.75
CA GLU A 73 -18.06 3.58 -6.91
C GLU A 73 -17.18 3.61 -5.64
N ARG A 74 -15.99 3.03 -5.74
CA ARG A 74 -15.02 2.93 -4.63
C ARG A 74 -13.84 3.89 -4.80
N GLY A 75 -14.01 4.97 -5.55
CA GLY A 75 -12.97 5.96 -5.76
C GLY A 75 -11.72 5.37 -6.43
N VAL A 76 -11.90 4.55 -7.47
CA VAL A 76 -10.79 3.99 -8.26
C VAL A 76 -10.01 5.13 -8.92
N VAL A 77 -8.72 5.20 -8.66
CA VAL A 77 -7.83 6.24 -9.19
C VAL A 77 -6.83 5.69 -10.19
N ALA A 78 -6.53 4.40 -10.13
CA ALA A 78 -5.66 3.71 -11.09
C ALA A 78 -6.00 2.22 -11.17
N VAL A 79 -5.61 1.60 -12.29
CA VAL A 79 -5.82 0.18 -12.56
C VAL A 79 -4.52 -0.42 -13.09
N GLY A 80 -4.15 -1.59 -12.62
CA GLY A 80 -2.99 -2.34 -13.11
C GLY A 80 -3.32 -3.80 -13.40
N SER A 81 -2.34 -4.52 -13.94
CA SER A 81 -2.45 -5.93 -14.31
C SER A 81 -1.95 -6.84 -13.19
N VAL A 82 -2.50 -8.06 -13.12
CA VAL A 82 -2.05 -9.12 -12.23
C VAL A 82 -1.31 -10.19 -13.05
N GLY A 83 -0.16 -10.62 -12.57
CA GLY A 83 0.64 -11.69 -13.16
C GLY A 83 1.37 -11.34 -14.46
N THR A 84 0.69 -10.79 -15.47
CA THR A 84 1.30 -10.30 -16.70
C THR A 84 0.56 -9.10 -17.26
N ARG A 85 1.26 -8.22 -18.02
CA ARG A 85 0.63 -7.07 -18.68
C ARG A 85 -0.46 -7.48 -19.67
N ALA A 86 -0.25 -8.56 -20.40
CA ALA A 86 -1.20 -9.07 -21.39
C ALA A 86 -2.50 -9.57 -20.72
N ALA A 87 -2.43 -10.18 -19.54
CA ALA A 87 -3.58 -10.64 -18.79
C ALA A 87 -4.48 -9.50 -18.34
N GLY A 88 -3.95 -8.30 -18.15
CA GLY A 88 -4.73 -7.10 -17.78
C GLY A 88 -5.80 -6.67 -18.80
N ARG A 89 -5.86 -7.30 -19.98
CA ARG A 89 -6.99 -7.12 -20.91
C ARG A 89 -8.28 -7.74 -20.38
N VAL A 90 -8.19 -8.72 -19.49
CA VAL A 90 -9.33 -9.39 -18.85
C VAL A 90 -9.51 -8.82 -17.45
N GLN A 91 -10.70 -8.38 -17.08
CA GLN A 91 -11.00 -7.74 -15.80
C GLN A 91 -10.57 -8.60 -14.59
N LEU A 92 -10.72 -9.93 -14.69
CA LEU A 92 -10.31 -10.87 -13.65
C LEU A 92 -8.82 -10.77 -13.27
N PHE A 93 -7.98 -10.30 -14.20
CA PHE A 93 -6.55 -10.12 -13.99
C PHE A 93 -6.15 -8.65 -13.85
N ARG A 94 -7.02 -7.85 -13.24
CA ARG A 94 -6.77 -6.46 -12.89
C ARG A 94 -6.84 -6.23 -11.40
N TYR A 95 -6.07 -5.26 -10.95
CA TYR A 95 -6.22 -4.67 -9.63
C TYR A 95 -6.56 -3.20 -9.76
N GLU A 96 -7.17 -2.67 -8.72
CA GLU A 96 -7.53 -1.26 -8.58
C GLU A 96 -6.78 -0.66 -7.42
N ILE A 97 -6.33 0.58 -7.58
CA ILE A 97 -5.91 1.46 -6.51
C ILE A 97 -7.09 2.36 -6.20
N ARG A 98 -7.50 2.36 -4.96
CA ARG A 98 -8.70 3.07 -4.50
C ARG A 98 -8.34 4.16 -3.52
N ARG A 99 -8.94 5.34 -3.72
CA ARG A 99 -9.04 6.41 -2.73
C ARG A 99 -10.53 6.55 -2.40
N TRP A 100 -11.01 5.68 -1.54
CA TRP A 100 -12.43 5.48 -1.29
C TRP A 100 -12.90 6.39 -0.15
N ARG A 101 -13.68 7.42 -0.50
CA ARG A 101 -14.28 8.32 0.46
C ARG A 101 -15.29 7.56 1.33
N ASP A 102 -15.17 7.74 2.65
CA ASP A 102 -15.98 7.06 3.68
C ASP A 102 -16.00 5.53 3.53
N GLY A 103 -14.96 5.00 2.86
CA GLY A 103 -14.79 3.58 2.62
C GLY A 103 -14.62 2.77 3.91
N VAL A 104 -14.74 1.46 3.78
CA VAL A 104 -14.50 0.51 4.87
C VAL A 104 -13.35 -0.39 4.46
N ILE A 105 -12.34 -0.53 5.34
CA ILE A 105 -11.28 -1.52 5.15
C ILE A 105 -11.92 -2.90 5.35
N PRO A 106 -11.90 -3.77 4.32
CA PRO A 106 -12.39 -5.13 4.49
C PRO A 106 -11.62 -5.82 5.62
N ASP A 107 -12.35 -6.61 6.42
CA ASP A 107 -11.78 -7.41 7.52
C ASP A 107 -10.98 -6.61 8.56
N VAL A 108 -11.30 -5.33 8.74
CA VAL A 108 -10.67 -4.46 9.74
C VAL A 108 -10.73 -5.04 11.16
N ALA A 109 -11.71 -5.89 11.44
CA ALA A 109 -11.84 -6.59 12.72
C ALA A 109 -10.73 -7.63 12.96
N GLU A 110 -10.06 -8.10 11.90
CA GLU A 110 -8.93 -9.02 11.96
C GLU A 110 -7.58 -8.29 11.95
N ALA A 111 -7.56 -6.96 11.93
CA ALA A 111 -6.35 -6.16 11.87
C ALA A 111 -5.48 -6.37 13.11
N VAL A 112 -4.16 -6.54 12.90
CA VAL A 112 -3.18 -6.85 13.93
C VAL A 112 -2.32 -5.61 14.23
N GLU A 113 -2.10 -5.32 15.52
CA GLU A 113 -1.34 -4.13 15.95
C GLU A 113 -1.80 -2.83 15.24
N SER A 114 -3.10 -2.71 15.03
CA SER A 114 -3.74 -1.65 14.24
C SER A 114 -4.94 -1.03 14.99
N PRO A 115 -5.31 0.23 14.70
CA PRO A 115 -4.62 1.15 13.81
C PRO A 115 -3.30 1.65 14.39
N ARG A 116 -2.29 1.82 13.54
CA ARG A 116 -1.06 2.48 13.91
C ARG A 116 -1.06 3.92 13.39
N ARG A 117 -1.08 4.89 14.30
CA ARG A 117 -1.01 6.31 13.94
C ARG A 117 0.37 6.64 13.37
N LEU A 118 0.39 7.16 12.14
CA LEU A 118 1.61 7.62 11.46
C LEU A 118 1.79 9.14 11.60
N SER A 119 0.69 9.91 11.55
CA SER A 119 0.73 11.36 11.66
C SER A 119 -0.64 11.95 12.00
N ASP A 120 -0.65 13.09 12.67
CA ASP A 120 -1.82 13.95 12.88
C ASP A 120 -1.72 15.26 12.08
N ASP A 121 -0.67 15.39 11.24
CA ASP A 121 -0.41 16.58 10.46
C ASP A 121 -1.35 16.66 9.24
N ALA A 122 -2.08 17.77 9.13
CA ALA A 122 -3.05 18.00 8.06
C ALA A 122 -2.42 18.18 6.67
N ASP A 123 -1.24 18.77 6.61
CA ASP A 123 -0.54 18.95 5.33
C ASP A 123 0.07 17.64 4.84
N CYS A 124 0.52 16.79 5.75
CA CYS A 124 0.98 15.45 5.43
C CYS A 124 -0.19 14.60 4.89
N ALA A 125 -1.36 14.64 5.56
CA ALA A 125 -2.55 13.93 5.11
C ALA A 125 -2.98 14.39 3.70
N ARG A 126 -3.01 15.71 3.46
CA ARG A 126 -3.31 16.28 2.14
C ARG A 126 -2.32 15.83 1.08
N ARG A 127 -1.00 15.94 1.33
CA ARG A 127 0.04 15.46 0.39
C ARG A 127 -0.12 13.99 0.06
N LEU A 128 -0.39 13.15 1.07
CA LEU A 128 -0.59 11.72 0.85
C LEU A 128 -1.78 11.47 -0.09
N LEU A 129 -2.92 12.12 0.13
CA LEU A 129 -4.11 12.00 -0.72
C LEU A 129 -3.86 12.48 -2.16
N GLU A 130 -3.08 13.54 -2.36
CA GLU A 130 -2.68 14.06 -3.68
C GLU A 130 -1.73 13.11 -4.43
N LEU A 131 -0.96 12.29 -3.72
CA LEU A 131 -0.05 11.31 -4.29
C LEU A 131 -0.75 10.03 -4.77
N VAL A 132 -1.92 9.67 -4.22
CA VAL A 132 -2.58 8.40 -4.55
C VAL A 132 -2.77 8.20 -6.06
N PRO A 133 -3.23 9.21 -6.86
CA PRO A 133 -3.35 9.04 -8.31
C PRO A 133 -2.01 8.92 -9.06
N GLN A 134 -0.89 9.21 -8.39
CA GLN A 134 0.45 9.21 -8.99
C GLN A 134 1.21 7.91 -8.73
N VAL A 135 0.61 6.98 -7.99
CA VAL A 135 1.25 5.71 -7.63
C VAL A 135 1.55 4.90 -8.88
N PRO A 136 2.76 4.34 -9.02
CA PRO A 136 3.11 3.42 -10.10
C PRO A 136 2.16 2.21 -10.14
N THR A 137 1.86 1.74 -11.36
CA THR A 137 0.98 0.58 -11.59
C THR A 137 1.71 -0.56 -12.30
N PRO A 138 2.81 -1.08 -11.75
CA PRO A 138 3.46 -2.26 -12.33
C PRO A 138 2.58 -3.50 -12.17
N VAL A 139 2.99 -4.60 -12.78
CA VAL A 139 2.27 -5.87 -12.69
C VAL A 139 2.31 -6.39 -11.25
N TRP A 140 1.15 -6.61 -10.66
CA TRP A 140 1.01 -7.18 -9.31
C TRP A 140 1.62 -8.59 -9.25
N GLY A 141 2.42 -8.82 -8.23
CA GLY A 141 3.12 -10.09 -8.02
C GLY A 141 4.41 -10.25 -8.82
N ARG A 142 4.88 -9.18 -9.47
CA ARG A 142 6.14 -9.17 -10.24
C ARG A 142 7.09 -8.08 -9.75
N ASP A 143 8.37 -8.31 -9.93
CA ASP A 143 9.42 -7.29 -9.72
C ASP A 143 9.77 -6.59 -11.04
N GLU A 144 8.77 -5.94 -11.68
CA GLU A 144 9.00 -5.16 -12.90
C GLU A 144 9.91 -3.94 -12.70
N LEU A 145 9.96 -3.43 -11.47
CA LEU A 145 10.73 -2.23 -11.13
C LEU A 145 12.14 -2.54 -10.63
N HIS A 146 12.54 -3.83 -10.65
CA HIS A 146 13.87 -4.30 -10.24
C HIS A 146 14.28 -3.81 -8.85
N THR A 147 13.39 -4.02 -7.88
CA THR A 147 13.58 -3.62 -6.49
C THR A 147 14.08 -4.74 -5.60
N GLY A 148 14.06 -5.98 -6.10
CA GLY A 148 14.34 -7.20 -5.36
C GLY A 148 13.11 -7.81 -4.67
N GLU A 149 11.95 -7.15 -4.76
CA GLU A 149 10.67 -7.65 -4.25
C GLU A 149 9.54 -7.40 -5.25
N MET A 150 8.46 -8.20 -5.17
CA MET A 150 7.28 -8.02 -5.99
C MET A 150 6.53 -6.73 -5.63
N TRP A 151 5.79 -6.16 -6.60
CA TRP A 151 4.84 -5.08 -6.35
C TRP A 151 3.48 -5.62 -5.90
N ASN A 152 2.91 -5.04 -4.83
CA ASN A 152 1.60 -5.39 -4.28
C ASN A 152 1.03 -4.25 -3.39
N SER A 153 -0.02 -4.53 -2.60
CA SER A 153 -0.62 -3.56 -1.67
C SER A 153 0.38 -2.94 -0.69
N ASN A 154 1.32 -3.73 -0.18
CA ASN A 154 2.35 -3.22 0.74
C ASN A 154 3.29 -2.23 0.04
N SER A 155 3.60 -2.46 -1.24
CA SER A 155 4.41 -1.55 -2.04
C SER A 155 3.71 -0.21 -2.28
N LEU A 156 2.40 -0.26 -2.58
CA LEU A 156 1.56 0.94 -2.67
C LEU A 156 1.66 1.78 -1.39
N ILE A 157 1.41 1.15 -0.25
CA ILE A 157 1.31 1.86 1.02
C ILE A 157 2.68 2.40 1.46
N SER A 158 3.74 1.61 1.37
CA SER A 158 5.09 2.07 1.73
C SER A 158 5.60 3.18 0.80
N TRP A 159 5.25 3.13 -0.49
CA TRP A 159 5.55 4.20 -1.43
C TRP A 159 4.85 5.51 -1.04
N LEU A 160 3.54 5.46 -0.71
CA LEU A 160 2.78 6.63 -0.27
C LEU A 160 3.35 7.24 1.00
N ILE A 161 3.69 6.42 2.00
CA ILE A 161 4.30 6.86 3.26
C ILE A 161 5.62 7.59 2.97
N ALA A 162 6.53 6.97 2.23
CA ALA A 162 7.83 7.56 1.91
C ALA A 162 7.69 8.85 1.09
N ARG A 163 6.82 8.87 0.08
CA ARG A 163 6.61 10.04 -0.79
C ARG A 163 5.92 11.20 -0.10
N SER A 164 5.09 10.93 0.90
CA SER A 164 4.45 12.00 1.70
C SER A 164 5.38 12.68 2.71
N GLY A 165 6.60 12.18 2.87
CA GLY A 165 7.60 12.72 3.80
C GLY A 165 7.52 12.13 5.21
N LEU A 166 6.77 11.05 5.38
CA LEU A 166 6.74 10.28 6.62
C LEU A 166 7.98 9.35 6.70
N ASP A 167 8.43 9.10 7.92
CA ASP A 167 9.52 8.16 8.18
C ASP A 167 9.03 6.72 8.02
N VAL A 168 9.14 6.19 6.80
CA VAL A 168 8.74 4.83 6.45
C VAL A 168 9.61 3.77 7.10
N ASP A 169 10.87 4.10 7.44
CA ASP A 169 11.81 3.17 8.06
C ASP A 169 11.48 2.90 9.53
N SER A 170 10.83 3.86 10.20
CA SER A 170 10.31 3.70 11.56
C SER A 170 9.05 2.82 11.66
N VAL A 171 8.44 2.47 10.52
CA VAL A 171 7.22 1.66 10.50
C VAL A 171 7.54 0.20 10.77
N ALA A 172 7.31 -0.26 12.01
CA ALA A 172 7.44 -1.66 12.35
C ALA A 172 6.32 -2.49 11.70
N ARG A 173 6.68 -3.67 11.22
CA ARG A 173 5.74 -4.71 10.81
C ARG A 173 5.24 -5.47 12.04
N PRO A 174 4.07 -6.14 11.96
CA PRO A 174 3.59 -6.96 13.07
C PRO A 174 4.61 -8.00 13.54
N THR A 175 4.64 -8.21 14.84
CA THR A 175 5.60 -9.13 15.48
C THR A 175 5.43 -10.55 14.93
N GLY A 176 6.54 -11.19 14.55
CA GLY A 176 6.54 -12.54 14.00
C GLY A 176 6.00 -12.68 12.56
N GLY A 177 5.62 -11.56 11.92
CA GLY A 177 5.05 -11.57 10.57
C GLY A 177 5.90 -10.85 9.52
N ARG A 178 5.45 -10.95 8.26
CA ARG A 178 6.10 -10.33 7.10
C ARG A 178 5.08 -9.55 6.26
N ALA A 179 5.57 -8.48 5.62
CA ALA A 179 4.84 -7.70 4.64
C ALA A 179 5.61 -7.72 3.31
N PRO A 180 5.47 -8.78 2.49
CA PRO A 180 6.15 -8.86 1.19
C PRO A 180 5.84 -7.66 0.33
N GLY A 181 6.83 -7.16 -0.42
CA GLY A 181 6.68 -5.98 -1.28
C GLY A 181 6.85 -4.64 -0.55
N TRP A 182 6.91 -4.61 0.78
CA TRP A 182 7.08 -3.34 1.52
C TRP A 182 8.33 -2.57 1.08
N ARG A 183 9.45 -3.28 0.91
CA ARG A 183 10.71 -2.67 0.46
C ARG A 183 10.61 -2.15 -0.97
N ALA A 184 9.84 -2.81 -1.85
CA ALA A 184 9.71 -2.37 -3.23
C ALA A 184 9.17 -0.94 -3.32
N GLY A 185 8.13 -0.60 -2.55
CA GLY A 185 7.58 0.75 -2.53
C GLY A 185 8.58 1.80 -2.05
N ILE A 186 9.34 1.49 -0.99
CA ILE A 186 10.38 2.37 -0.45
C ILE A 186 11.45 2.66 -1.50
N VAL A 187 11.98 1.61 -2.15
CA VAL A 187 13.03 1.74 -3.17
C VAL A 187 12.57 2.60 -4.34
N VAL A 188 11.33 2.39 -4.81
CA VAL A 188 10.77 3.19 -5.90
C VAL A 188 10.60 4.65 -5.48
N ALA A 189 10.04 4.91 -4.30
CA ALA A 189 9.86 6.25 -3.77
C ALA A 189 11.19 7.02 -3.71
N HIS A 190 12.23 6.40 -3.16
CA HIS A 190 13.56 7.04 -3.07
C HIS A 190 14.18 7.29 -4.43
N ARG A 191 14.05 6.37 -5.40
CA ARG A 191 14.53 6.57 -6.78
C ARG A 191 13.83 7.76 -7.46
N GLU A 192 12.53 7.93 -7.23
CA GLU A 192 11.78 9.06 -7.78
C GLU A 192 12.16 10.39 -7.12
N GLN A 193 12.34 10.40 -5.81
CA GLN A 193 12.80 11.58 -5.07
C GLN A 193 14.20 12.02 -5.52
N ALA A 194 15.13 11.08 -5.68
CA ALA A 194 16.47 11.37 -6.17
C ALA A 194 16.47 11.95 -7.59
N LYS A 195 15.57 11.50 -8.47
CA LYS A 195 15.42 12.06 -9.82
C LYS A 195 14.80 13.46 -9.83
N ALA A 196 13.95 13.78 -8.85
CA ALA A 196 13.29 15.08 -8.73
C ALA A 196 14.15 16.13 -8.04
N ALA A 197 15.20 15.73 -7.31
CA ALA A 197 16.14 16.65 -6.68
C ALA A 197 16.92 17.41 -7.78
N PRO A 198 16.98 18.78 -7.72
CA PRO A 198 17.78 19.54 -8.68
C PRO A 198 19.24 19.11 -8.57
N ALA A 199 19.90 18.91 -9.73
CA ALA A 199 21.32 18.66 -9.78
C ALA A 199 22.03 19.83 -9.07
N THR A 200 22.62 19.56 -7.92
CA THR A 200 23.46 20.54 -7.23
C THR A 200 24.61 20.83 -8.18
N THR A 201 24.57 21.97 -8.86
CA THR A 201 25.71 22.48 -9.63
C THR A 201 26.86 22.62 -8.64
N ALA A 202 27.81 21.68 -8.70
CA ALA A 202 29.11 21.84 -8.08
C ALA A 202 29.75 23.05 -8.77
N GLY A 203 29.64 24.23 -8.13
CA GLY A 203 30.32 25.42 -8.52
C GLY A 203 31.84 25.16 -8.40
N SER A 204 32.51 25.08 -9.52
CA SER A 204 33.96 25.20 -9.61
C SER A 204 34.33 26.62 -9.19
N GLY A 205 34.87 26.71 -8.00
CA GLY A 205 35.65 27.86 -7.54
C GLY A 205 37.13 27.59 -7.70
#